data_9ebc77b0d9c5dc8f2e245d186a266d6c
#
_entry.id   9ebc77b0d9c5dc8f2e245d186a266d6c
#
_cell.length_a   1.000
_cell.length_b   1.000
_cell.length_c   1.000
_cell.angle_alpha   90.00
_cell.angle_beta   90.00
_cell.angle_gamma   90.00
#
_symmetry.space_group_name_H-M   'P 1'
#
loop_
_entity.id
_entity.type
_entity.pdbx_description
1 polymer ?
#
loop_
_entity_poly.entity_id
_entity_poly.type
_entity_poly.pdbx_seq_one_letter_code
_entity_poly.pdbx_strand_id
1 'polypeptide(L)'
;FYDMLGNESRARMRFLAEHYADRNSVLAVLPSLRGEENEELVQQVLARLESKNPNYAPLLKYKAEMAEAKAQKERLSEGKVAPEFSFPTPDGKKKLGPQDFKGKILVLDFWASWCGPCRAEIPHLKEAYKEYSNKGVAFFSVSIDKDDAAWRKAMKDENMPWAQVQAPKAGKDVMKLYQFSGIPYILVLDQEGRIVGKNLRGQKLMDKLEEMVNGGAKKSVAMPAMGM
;
A
#
# COMPACT_ATOMS: atom_id res chain seq x y z
N PHE A 1 8.87 20.64 19.50
CA PHE A 1 8.81 19.98 20.83
C PHE A 1 8.54 18.49 20.68
N TYR A 2 7.49 18.05 19.98
CA TYR A 2 7.18 16.62 19.78
C TYR A 2 8.26 15.88 19.00
N ASP A 3 8.86 16.49 17.99
CA ASP A 3 9.97 15.91 17.21
C ASP A 3 11.24 15.75 18.04
N MET A 4 11.50 16.67 18.95
CA MET A 4 12.65 16.60 19.88
C MET A 4 12.52 15.42 20.84
N LEU A 5 11.35 15.22 21.45
CA LEU A 5 11.07 14.08 22.33
C LEU A 5 11.14 12.73 21.58
N GLY A 6 10.68 12.71 20.34
CA GLY A 6 10.77 11.53 19.48
C GLY A 6 12.21 11.17 19.12
N ASN A 7 13.05 12.17 18.89
CA ASN A 7 14.47 11.97 18.57
C ASN A 7 15.28 11.50 19.79
N GLU A 8 15.03 12.06 20.97
CA GLU A 8 15.65 11.59 22.21
C GLU A 8 15.28 10.14 22.55
N SER A 9 14.01 9.78 22.37
CA SER A 9 13.55 8.40 22.58
C SER A 9 14.24 7.43 21.63
N ARG A 10 14.35 7.76 20.35
CA ARG A 10 15.05 6.95 19.35
C ARG A 10 16.54 6.82 19.65
N ALA A 11 17.19 7.91 20.04
CA ALA A 11 18.61 7.89 20.43
C ALA A 11 18.86 6.97 21.63
N ARG A 12 17.98 6.99 22.65
CA ARG A 12 18.05 6.07 23.79
C ARG A 12 17.89 4.60 23.37
N MET A 13 16.93 4.30 22.50
CA MET A 13 16.72 2.93 22.04
C MET A 13 17.91 2.42 21.22
N ARG A 14 18.49 3.29 20.40
CA ARG A 14 19.71 2.96 19.65
C ARG A 14 20.89 2.70 20.59
N PHE A 15 21.14 3.57 21.58
CA PHE A 15 22.15 3.36 22.60
C PHE A 15 21.98 2.03 23.33
N LEU A 16 20.75 1.69 23.75
CA LEU A 16 20.48 0.39 24.41
C LEU A 16 20.78 -0.78 23.49
N ALA A 17 20.42 -0.70 22.22
CA ALA A 17 20.69 -1.76 21.24
C ALA A 17 22.19 -1.94 21.01
N GLU A 18 22.96 -0.87 20.92
CA GLU A 18 24.42 -0.90 20.72
C GLU A 18 25.17 -1.47 21.95
N HIS A 19 24.80 -1.04 23.16
CA HIS A 19 25.54 -1.36 24.39
C HIS A 19 25.11 -2.66 25.07
N TYR A 20 23.88 -3.12 24.81
CA TYR A 20 23.32 -4.35 25.39
C TYR A 20 22.96 -5.40 24.34
N ALA A 21 23.63 -5.34 23.18
CA ALA A 21 23.41 -6.23 22.04
C ALA A 21 23.55 -7.73 22.37
N ASP A 22 24.20 -8.06 23.49
CA ASP A 22 24.44 -9.43 23.95
C ASP A 22 23.39 -9.93 24.97
N ARG A 23 22.46 -9.09 25.38
CA ARG A 23 21.41 -9.43 26.37
C ARG A 23 20.09 -9.70 25.70
N ASN A 24 19.42 -10.77 26.07
CA ASN A 24 18.11 -11.13 25.54
C ASN A 24 17.05 -10.02 25.69
N SER A 25 17.17 -9.17 26.72
CA SER A 25 16.28 -8.04 26.96
C SER A 25 16.31 -6.99 25.83
N VAL A 26 17.37 -6.94 25.02
CA VAL A 26 17.46 -6.02 23.89
C VAL A 26 16.40 -6.28 22.81
N LEU A 27 15.85 -7.50 22.74
CA LEU A 27 14.74 -7.80 21.82
C LEU A 27 13.52 -6.90 22.02
N ALA A 28 13.28 -6.42 23.25
CA ALA A 28 12.18 -5.51 23.54
C ALA A 28 12.39 -4.11 22.94
N VAL A 29 13.64 -3.75 22.62
CA VAL A 29 14.03 -2.43 22.08
C VAL A 29 13.97 -2.41 20.56
N LEU A 30 14.27 -3.54 19.90
CA LEU A 30 14.40 -3.63 18.44
C LEU A 30 13.17 -3.17 17.66
N PRO A 31 11.91 -3.41 18.10
CA PRO A 31 10.72 -2.91 17.41
C PRO A 31 10.65 -1.37 17.33
N SER A 32 11.35 -0.65 18.22
CA SER A 32 11.42 0.82 18.22
C SER A 32 12.47 1.37 17.23
N LEU A 33 13.36 0.50 16.74
CA LEU A 33 14.43 0.83 15.78
C LEU A 33 14.00 0.49 14.34
N ARG A 34 12.77 0.87 13.98
CA ARG A 34 12.27 0.71 12.61
C ARG A 34 12.80 1.84 11.74
N GLY A 35 13.26 1.50 10.54
CA GLY A 35 13.79 2.45 9.56
C GLY A 35 15.06 1.92 8.91
N GLU A 36 15.32 2.32 7.68
CA GLU A 36 16.49 1.88 6.91
C GLU A 36 17.79 2.28 7.61
N GLU A 37 17.80 3.41 8.30
CA GLU A 37 18.94 3.91 9.07
C GLU A 37 19.39 3.03 10.25
N ASN A 38 18.53 2.13 10.71
CA ASN A 38 18.82 1.23 11.82
C ASN A 38 18.94 -0.25 11.38
N GLU A 39 18.73 -0.56 10.11
CA GLU A 39 18.69 -1.95 9.62
C GLU A 39 19.99 -2.69 9.92
N GLU A 40 21.13 -2.06 9.67
CA GLU A 40 22.45 -2.65 9.94
C GLU A 40 22.66 -2.95 11.43
N LEU A 41 22.32 -1.99 12.32
CA LEU A 41 22.41 -2.18 13.76
C LEU A 41 21.51 -3.35 14.23
N VAL A 42 20.27 -3.40 13.77
CA VAL A 42 19.35 -4.49 14.12
C VAL A 42 19.91 -5.84 13.69
N GLN A 43 20.47 -5.96 12.50
CA GLN A 43 21.09 -7.20 12.01
C GLN A 43 22.31 -7.61 12.87
N GLN A 44 23.17 -6.65 13.23
CA GLN A 44 24.32 -6.91 14.11
C GLN A 44 23.88 -7.42 15.50
N VAL A 45 22.85 -6.79 16.09
CA VAL A 45 22.29 -7.22 17.39
C VAL A 45 21.71 -8.63 17.30
N LEU A 46 20.93 -8.92 16.25
CA LEU A 46 20.35 -10.25 16.06
C LEU A 46 21.42 -11.33 15.88
N ALA A 47 22.49 -11.05 15.11
CA ALA A 47 23.61 -11.96 14.94
C ALA A 47 24.34 -12.25 16.27
N ARG A 48 24.55 -11.24 17.11
CA ARG A 48 25.16 -11.41 18.44
C ARG A 48 24.29 -12.24 19.38
N LEU A 49 22.99 -12.02 19.40
CA LEU A 49 22.05 -12.81 20.19
C LEU A 49 22.03 -14.27 19.72
N GLU A 50 21.99 -14.50 18.41
CA GLU A 50 21.97 -15.82 17.81
C GLU A 50 23.26 -16.61 18.14
N SER A 51 24.43 -15.97 18.08
CA SER A 51 25.70 -16.63 18.41
C SER A 51 25.77 -17.07 19.88
N LYS A 52 25.10 -16.36 20.81
CA LYS A 52 25.06 -16.71 22.22
C LYS A 52 23.96 -17.70 22.56
N ASN A 53 22.80 -17.60 21.90
CA ASN A 53 21.61 -18.35 22.25
C ASN A 53 20.81 -18.72 21.00
N PRO A 54 21.30 -19.62 20.13
CA PRO A 54 20.70 -19.90 18.81
C PRO A 54 19.27 -20.44 18.91
N ASN A 55 18.92 -21.10 20.01
CA ASN A 55 17.60 -21.69 20.24
C ASN A 55 16.68 -20.85 21.14
N TYR A 56 17.00 -19.55 21.35
CA TYR A 56 16.18 -18.70 22.17
C TYR A 56 14.84 -18.38 21.46
N ALA A 57 13.76 -18.98 21.95
CA ALA A 57 12.44 -18.93 21.29
C ALA A 57 11.95 -17.52 20.96
N PRO A 58 12.08 -16.48 21.84
CA PRO A 58 11.71 -15.11 21.47
C PRO A 58 12.53 -14.53 20.32
N LEU A 59 13.82 -14.86 20.20
CA LEU A 59 14.67 -14.43 19.08
C LEU A 59 14.21 -15.07 17.76
N LEU A 60 13.95 -16.37 17.77
CA LEU A 60 13.47 -17.10 16.61
C LEU A 60 12.11 -16.55 16.13
N LYS A 61 11.20 -16.29 17.08
CA LYS A 61 9.91 -15.66 16.78
C LYS A 61 10.09 -14.29 16.16
N TYR A 62 10.91 -13.41 16.75
CA TYR A 62 11.18 -12.07 16.21
C TYR A 62 11.77 -12.11 14.80
N LYS A 63 12.75 -12.99 14.54
CA LYS A 63 13.34 -13.20 13.20
C LYS A 63 12.30 -13.69 12.19
N ALA A 64 11.43 -14.61 12.59
CA ALA A 64 10.35 -15.09 11.72
C ALA A 64 9.34 -13.97 11.37
N GLU A 65 8.94 -13.17 12.36
CA GLU A 65 8.06 -12.02 12.17
C GLU A 65 8.71 -10.96 11.24
N MET A 66 10.00 -10.67 11.41
CA MET A 66 10.73 -9.77 10.52
C MET A 66 10.83 -10.32 9.08
N ALA A 67 11.11 -11.60 8.93
CA ALA A 67 11.19 -12.24 7.61
C ALA A 67 9.83 -12.21 6.90
N GLU A 68 8.75 -12.49 7.62
CA GLU A 68 7.38 -12.40 7.10
C GLU A 68 7.05 -10.96 6.69
N ALA A 69 7.35 -9.98 7.54
CA ALA A 69 7.11 -8.57 7.24
C ALA A 69 7.91 -8.10 6.01
N LYS A 70 9.17 -8.53 5.87
CA LYS A 70 10.00 -8.24 4.70
C LYS A 70 9.43 -8.88 3.43
N ALA A 71 9.07 -10.16 3.48
CA ALA A 71 8.47 -10.87 2.35
C ALA A 71 7.14 -10.22 1.92
N GLN A 72 6.32 -9.78 2.88
CA GLN A 72 5.09 -9.06 2.58
C GLN A 72 5.35 -7.69 1.95
N LYS A 73 6.34 -6.92 2.47
CA LYS A 73 6.74 -5.63 1.88
C LYS A 73 7.22 -5.82 0.44
N GLU A 74 7.96 -6.88 0.18
CA GLU A 74 8.45 -7.21 -1.15
C GLU A 74 7.33 -7.61 -2.11
N ARG A 75 6.30 -8.33 -1.65
CA ARG A 75 5.12 -8.66 -2.46
C ARG A 75 4.37 -7.42 -2.95
N LEU A 76 4.48 -6.30 -2.23
CA LEU A 76 3.85 -5.03 -2.57
C LEU A 76 4.84 -4.03 -3.16
N SER A 77 6.05 -4.45 -3.53
CA SER A 77 7.00 -3.57 -4.22
C SER A 77 6.56 -3.29 -5.65
N GLU A 78 7.06 -2.22 -6.23
CA GLU A 78 6.81 -1.90 -7.63
C GLU A 78 7.28 -3.03 -8.55
N GLY A 79 6.53 -3.28 -9.60
CA GLY A 79 6.72 -4.40 -10.54
C GLY A 79 6.06 -5.71 -10.08
N LYS A 80 5.63 -5.86 -8.83
CA LYS A 80 4.91 -7.06 -8.36
C LYS A 80 3.43 -6.96 -8.65
N VAL A 81 2.79 -8.09 -8.95
CA VAL A 81 1.34 -8.15 -9.14
C VAL A 81 0.63 -7.86 -7.82
N ALA A 82 -0.32 -6.93 -7.87
CA ALA A 82 -1.11 -6.56 -6.69
C ALA A 82 -1.92 -7.76 -6.18
N PRO A 83 -2.04 -7.94 -4.85
CA PRO A 83 -2.84 -9.01 -4.27
C PRO A 83 -4.29 -8.95 -4.72
N GLU A 84 -4.87 -10.10 -5.03
CA GLU A 84 -6.27 -10.20 -5.44
C GLU A 84 -7.21 -10.26 -4.23
N PHE A 85 -8.36 -9.67 -4.38
CA PHE A 85 -9.51 -9.79 -3.48
C PHE A 85 -10.80 -9.70 -4.30
N SER A 86 -11.94 -9.95 -3.68
CA SER A 86 -13.23 -9.83 -4.37
C SER A 86 -14.32 -9.47 -3.38
N PHE A 87 -14.89 -8.26 -3.53
CA PHE A 87 -15.93 -7.72 -2.65
C PHE A 87 -17.19 -7.35 -3.42
N PRO A 88 -18.38 -7.41 -2.80
CA PRO A 88 -19.64 -7.13 -3.47
C PRO A 88 -19.74 -5.67 -3.90
N THR A 89 -20.32 -5.46 -5.09
CA THR A 89 -20.74 -4.14 -5.58
C THR A 89 -21.91 -3.59 -4.75
N PRO A 90 -22.19 -2.26 -4.81
CA PRO A 90 -23.28 -1.66 -4.04
C PRO A 90 -24.65 -2.29 -4.26
N ASP A 91 -24.91 -2.82 -5.47
CA ASP A 91 -26.16 -3.52 -5.81
C ASP A 91 -26.16 -5.02 -5.43
N GLY A 92 -25.04 -5.52 -4.91
CA GLY A 92 -24.85 -6.92 -4.53
C GLY A 92 -24.83 -7.94 -5.67
N LYS A 93 -24.96 -7.49 -6.93
CA LYS A 93 -25.10 -8.40 -8.10
C LYS A 93 -23.78 -8.99 -8.56
N LYS A 94 -22.69 -8.31 -8.30
CA LYS A 94 -21.33 -8.72 -8.70
C LYS A 94 -20.37 -8.62 -7.53
N LYS A 95 -19.24 -9.26 -7.69
CA LYS A 95 -18.06 -9.02 -6.87
C LYS A 95 -16.96 -8.50 -7.77
N LEU A 96 -16.20 -7.51 -7.28
CA LEU A 96 -15.09 -6.91 -8.01
C LEU A 96 -13.83 -6.89 -7.15
N GLY A 97 -12.71 -7.03 -7.83
CA GLY A 97 -11.36 -6.86 -7.28
C GLY A 97 -10.41 -6.33 -8.35
N PRO A 98 -9.14 -6.08 -8.03
CA PRO A 98 -8.19 -5.53 -8.98
C PRO A 98 -8.00 -6.42 -10.22
N GLN A 99 -8.14 -7.73 -10.10
CA GLN A 99 -8.02 -8.70 -11.18
C GLN A 99 -9.06 -8.50 -12.30
N ASP A 100 -10.22 -7.90 -12.00
CA ASP A 100 -11.30 -7.66 -12.98
C ASP A 100 -10.99 -6.48 -13.92
N PHE A 101 -9.90 -5.76 -13.66
CA PHE A 101 -9.46 -4.61 -14.46
C PHE A 101 -8.20 -4.89 -15.29
N LYS A 102 -7.75 -6.15 -15.38
CA LYS A 102 -6.61 -6.54 -16.23
C LYS A 102 -6.83 -6.07 -17.68
N GLY A 103 -5.77 -5.61 -18.32
CA GLY A 103 -5.81 -4.97 -19.63
C GLY A 103 -6.00 -3.45 -19.58
N LYS A 104 -6.23 -2.86 -18.39
CA LYS A 104 -6.31 -1.42 -18.17
C LYS A 104 -5.30 -0.99 -17.12
N ILE A 105 -4.84 0.25 -17.20
CA ILE A 105 -4.19 0.90 -16.07
C ILE A 105 -5.26 1.09 -14.99
N LEU A 106 -4.99 0.69 -13.74
CA LEU A 106 -5.97 0.78 -12.66
C LEU A 106 -5.51 1.76 -11.58
N VAL A 107 -6.35 2.73 -11.29
CA VAL A 107 -6.26 3.55 -10.06
C VAL A 107 -7.10 2.84 -9.00
N LEU A 108 -6.42 2.25 -8.01
CA LEU A 108 -7.03 1.55 -6.89
C LEU A 108 -6.95 2.42 -5.64
N ASP A 109 -8.10 2.90 -5.17
CA ASP A 109 -8.24 3.83 -4.05
C ASP A 109 -8.90 3.16 -2.84
N PHE A 110 -8.27 3.26 -1.67
CA PHE A 110 -8.84 2.84 -0.39
C PHE A 110 -9.25 4.06 0.41
N TRP A 111 -10.53 4.12 0.77
CA TRP A 111 -11.15 5.29 1.38
C TRP A 111 -12.22 4.93 2.41
N ALA A 112 -12.84 5.93 3.03
CA ALA A 112 -14.04 5.76 3.85
C ALA A 112 -14.86 7.06 3.91
N SER A 113 -16.14 6.94 4.17
CA SER A 113 -17.09 8.06 4.27
C SER A 113 -16.73 9.08 5.36
N TRP A 114 -16.18 8.60 6.46
CA TRP A 114 -15.73 9.39 7.62
C TRP A 114 -14.32 9.99 7.47
N CYS A 115 -13.60 9.64 6.40
CA CYS A 115 -12.24 10.08 6.16
C CYS A 115 -12.21 11.45 5.47
N GLY A 116 -12.02 12.52 6.23
CA GLY A 116 -11.92 13.89 5.69
C GLY A 116 -10.87 14.06 4.58
N PRO A 117 -9.59 13.62 4.81
CA PRO A 117 -8.57 13.68 3.76
C PRO A 117 -8.90 12.87 2.50
N CYS A 118 -9.63 11.73 2.62
CA CYS A 118 -10.09 10.96 1.46
C CYS A 118 -11.09 11.77 0.64
N ARG A 119 -12.04 12.41 1.31
CA ARG A 119 -13.05 13.25 0.64
C ARG A 119 -12.42 14.46 -0.04
N ALA A 120 -11.36 15.02 0.54
CA ALA A 120 -10.60 16.10 -0.08
C ALA A 120 -9.84 15.64 -1.34
N GLU A 121 -9.50 14.34 -1.47
CA GLU A 121 -8.84 13.76 -2.65
C GLU A 121 -9.83 13.43 -3.79
N ILE A 122 -11.13 13.23 -3.50
CA ILE A 122 -12.13 12.87 -4.52
C ILE A 122 -12.21 13.86 -5.68
N PRO A 123 -12.14 15.19 -5.52
CA PRO A 123 -12.08 16.13 -6.64
C PRO A 123 -10.90 15.83 -7.61
N HIS A 124 -9.72 15.52 -7.10
CA HIS A 124 -8.55 15.15 -7.92
C HIS A 124 -8.77 13.83 -8.65
N LEU A 125 -9.36 12.83 -7.99
CA LEU A 125 -9.74 11.57 -8.63
C LEU A 125 -10.77 11.78 -9.74
N LYS A 126 -11.73 12.69 -9.58
CA LYS A 126 -12.71 13.04 -10.61
C LYS A 126 -12.06 13.72 -11.81
N GLU A 127 -11.10 14.60 -11.58
CA GLU A 127 -10.33 15.24 -12.66
C GLU A 127 -9.54 14.20 -13.43
N ALA A 128 -8.81 13.32 -12.73
CA ALA A 128 -8.10 12.20 -13.33
C ALA A 128 -9.03 11.25 -14.10
N TYR A 129 -10.19 10.93 -13.53
CA TYR A 129 -11.21 10.11 -14.20
C TYR A 129 -11.70 10.74 -15.50
N LYS A 130 -12.04 12.04 -15.47
CA LYS A 130 -12.50 12.78 -16.65
C LYS A 130 -11.47 12.77 -17.75
N GLU A 131 -10.20 12.89 -17.40
CA GLU A 131 -9.12 12.98 -18.38
C GLU A 131 -8.69 11.62 -18.92
N TYR A 132 -8.63 10.58 -18.08
CA TYR A 132 -7.97 9.33 -18.43
C TYR A 132 -8.88 8.12 -18.62
N SER A 133 -10.15 8.16 -18.20
CA SER A 133 -11.04 6.99 -18.29
C SER A 133 -11.28 6.48 -19.71
N ASN A 134 -11.26 7.36 -20.68
CA ASN A 134 -11.37 7.02 -22.12
C ASN A 134 -10.01 6.71 -22.78
N LYS A 135 -8.91 6.80 -22.04
CA LYS A 135 -7.53 6.51 -22.48
C LYS A 135 -7.02 5.16 -21.91
N GLY A 136 -7.94 4.26 -21.53
CA GLY A 136 -7.57 2.93 -21.02
C GLY A 136 -7.25 2.88 -19.53
N VAL A 137 -7.61 3.92 -18.76
CA VAL A 137 -7.47 3.93 -17.30
C VAL A 137 -8.81 3.61 -16.65
N ALA A 138 -8.82 2.64 -15.75
CA ALA A 138 -9.94 2.31 -14.88
C ALA A 138 -9.72 2.90 -13.49
N PHE A 139 -10.83 3.21 -12.81
CA PHE A 139 -10.83 3.68 -11.43
C PHE A 139 -11.68 2.73 -10.60
N PHE A 140 -11.19 2.37 -9.43
CA PHE A 140 -11.83 1.44 -8.53
C PHE A 140 -11.57 1.84 -7.09
N SER A 141 -12.64 2.17 -6.36
CA SER A 141 -12.53 2.54 -4.95
C SER A 141 -13.08 1.43 -4.05
N VAL A 142 -12.36 1.18 -2.97
CA VAL A 142 -12.64 0.18 -1.94
C VAL A 142 -12.86 0.92 -0.62
N SER A 143 -14.10 0.93 -0.16
CA SER A 143 -14.43 1.50 1.14
C SER A 143 -14.03 0.54 2.27
N ILE A 144 -13.43 1.10 3.33
CA ILE A 144 -13.23 0.42 4.61
C ILE A 144 -14.27 0.83 5.66
N ASP A 145 -15.40 1.38 5.25
CA ASP A 145 -16.50 1.70 6.15
C ASP A 145 -17.02 0.48 6.88
N LYS A 146 -17.38 0.65 8.14
CA LYS A 146 -18.12 -0.35 8.89
C LYS A 146 -19.63 -0.26 8.61
N ASP A 147 -20.10 0.94 8.34
CA ASP A 147 -21.51 1.27 8.11
C ASP A 147 -21.79 1.38 6.60
N ASP A 148 -22.58 0.44 6.08
CA ASP A 148 -23.00 0.39 4.67
C ASP A 148 -23.86 1.62 4.28
N ALA A 149 -24.74 2.10 5.17
CA ALA A 149 -25.60 3.24 4.88
C ALA A 149 -24.79 4.54 4.78
N ALA A 150 -23.82 4.75 5.66
CA ALA A 150 -22.91 5.90 5.60
C ALA A 150 -22.06 5.88 4.32
N TRP A 151 -21.54 4.72 3.92
CA TRP A 151 -20.81 4.56 2.67
C TRP A 151 -21.66 4.89 1.45
N ARG A 152 -22.87 4.31 1.36
CA ARG A 152 -23.79 4.57 0.23
C ARG A 152 -24.18 6.03 0.14
N LYS A 153 -24.45 6.65 1.30
CA LYS A 153 -24.72 8.09 1.34
C LYS A 153 -23.56 8.90 0.81
N ALA A 154 -22.33 8.62 1.28
CA ALA A 154 -21.14 9.34 0.85
C ALA A 154 -20.85 9.16 -0.65
N MET A 155 -21.00 7.95 -1.21
CA MET A 155 -20.88 7.73 -2.67
C MET A 155 -21.85 8.60 -3.47
N LYS A 156 -23.09 8.72 -3.00
CA LYS A 156 -24.12 9.56 -3.64
C LYS A 156 -23.77 11.04 -3.53
N ASP A 157 -23.42 11.50 -2.33
CA ASP A 157 -23.06 12.90 -2.06
C ASP A 157 -21.85 13.32 -2.89
N GLU A 158 -20.85 12.45 -2.99
CA GLU A 158 -19.62 12.70 -3.75
C GLU A 158 -19.78 12.43 -5.26
N ASN A 159 -20.86 11.81 -5.70
CA ASN A 159 -21.12 11.50 -7.11
C ASN A 159 -19.90 10.89 -7.82
N MET A 160 -19.40 9.77 -7.28
CA MET A 160 -18.23 9.05 -7.79
C MET A 160 -18.65 8.12 -8.95
N PRO A 161 -18.23 8.37 -10.21
CA PRO A 161 -18.80 7.69 -11.39
C PRO A 161 -18.16 6.33 -11.69
N TRP A 162 -17.17 5.90 -10.94
CA TRP A 162 -16.43 4.66 -11.16
C TRP A 162 -16.85 3.52 -10.24
N ALA A 163 -16.26 2.35 -10.46
CA ALA A 163 -16.58 1.15 -9.70
C ALA A 163 -16.25 1.29 -8.21
N GLN A 164 -17.17 0.83 -7.38
CA GLN A 164 -17.11 0.90 -5.92
C GLN A 164 -17.41 -0.44 -5.30
N VAL A 165 -16.71 -0.78 -4.22
CA VAL A 165 -17.02 -1.92 -3.33
C VAL A 165 -16.79 -1.53 -1.89
N GLN A 166 -17.42 -2.29 -0.96
CA GLN A 166 -17.15 -2.18 0.46
C GLN A 166 -16.41 -3.41 0.95
N ALA A 167 -15.25 -3.21 1.59
CA ALA A 167 -14.49 -4.28 2.19
C ALA A 167 -15.18 -4.76 3.49
N PRO A 168 -15.30 -6.07 3.72
CA PRO A 168 -15.88 -6.61 4.94
C PRO A 168 -14.99 -6.30 6.17
N LYS A 169 -15.56 -6.45 7.38
CA LYS A 169 -14.86 -6.27 8.66
C LYS A 169 -14.16 -4.90 8.79
N ALA A 170 -14.77 -3.83 8.24
CA ALA A 170 -14.17 -2.49 8.20
C ALA A 170 -12.75 -2.50 7.59
N GLY A 171 -12.56 -3.26 6.53
CA GLY A 171 -11.33 -3.30 5.75
C GLY A 171 -10.12 -3.96 6.43
N LYS A 172 -10.25 -4.56 7.63
CA LYS A 172 -9.10 -5.12 8.36
C LYS A 172 -8.26 -6.08 7.53
N ASP A 173 -8.91 -6.96 6.78
CA ASP A 173 -8.21 -7.99 5.99
C ASP A 173 -7.49 -7.36 4.79
N VAL A 174 -8.12 -6.40 4.10
CA VAL A 174 -7.51 -5.72 2.96
C VAL A 174 -6.43 -4.74 3.38
N MET A 175 -6.57 -4.09 4.54
CA MET A 175 -5.50 -3.26 5.12
C MET A 175 -4.25 -4.09 5.42
N LYS A 176 -4.42 -5.28 6.01
CA LYS A 176 -3.33 -6.23 6.23
C LYS A 176 -2.74 -6.72 4.91
N LEU A 177 -3.59 -7.06 3.93
CA LEU A 177 -3.19 -7.56 2.62
C LEU A 177 -2.32 -6.55 1.85
N TYR A 178 -2.71 -5.27 1.87
CA TYR A 178 -2.02 -4.17 1.18
C TYR A 178 -1.09 -3.36 2.09
N GLN A 179 -0.93 -3.77 3.36
CA GLN A 179 -0.01 -3.18 4.35
C GLN A 179 -0.13 -1.67 4.52
N PHE A 180 -1.33 -1.15 4.52
CA PHE A 180 -1.54 0.25 4.87
C PHE A 180 -2.22 0.38 6.24
N SER A 181 -1.86 1.42 6.97
CA SER A 181 -2.41 1.74 8.30
C SER A 181 -3.23 3.03 8.30
N GLY A 182 -3.30 3.72 7.18
CA GLY A 182 -4.04 4.98 7.02
C GLY A 182 -4.60 5.14 5.62
N ILE A 183 -5.66 5.93 5.51
CA ILE A 183 -6.32 6.31 4.26
C ILE A 183 -6.34 7.85 4.12
N PRO A 184 -6.40 8.39 2.89
CA PRO A 184 -6.50 7.70 1.60
C PRO A 184 -5.21 6.94 1.27
N TYR A 185 -5.34 5.76 0.67
CA TYR A 185 -4.21 5.01 0.16
C TYR A 185 -4.50 4.62 -1.29
N ILE A 186 -3.75 5.19 -2.23
CA ILE A 186 -3.99 5.06 -3.66
C ILE A 186 -2.81 4.36 -4.31
N LEU A 187 -3.10 3.34 -5.10
CA LEU A 187 -2.15 2.60 -5.91
C LEU A 187 -2.47 2.81 -7.39
N VAL A 188 -1.44 2.77 -8.21
CA VAL A 188 -1.58 2.65 -9.67
C VAL A 188 -1.01 1.31 -10.08
N LEU A 189 -1.81 0.54 -10.83
CA LEU A 189 -1.43 -0.74 -11.40
C LEU A 189 -1.34 -0.63 -12.91
N ASP A 190 -0.43 -1.37 -13.53
CA ASP A 190 -0.34 -1.50 -14.98
C ASP A 190 -1.41 -2.48 -15.52
N GLN A 191 -1.39 -2.71 -16.83
CA GLN A 191 -2.35 -3.58 -17.54
C GLN A 191 -2.24 -5.05 -17.12
N GLU A 192 -1.09 -5.47 -16.62
CA GLU A 192 -0.85 -6.81 -16.06
C GLU A 192 -1.24 -6.91 -14.58
N GLY A 193 -1.68 -5.81 -13.96
CA GLY A 193 -2.03 -5.72 -12.54
C GLY A 193 -0.81 -5.56 -11.62
N ARG A 194 0.34 -5.13 -12.14
CA ARG A 194 1.54 -4.87 -11.35
C ARG A 194 1.49 -3.48 -10.73
N ILE A 195 1.97 -3.37 -9.52
CA ILE A 195 2.07 -2.08 -8.82
C ILE A 195 3.14 -1.23 -9.51
N VAL A 196 2.78 -0.05 -9.99
CA VAL A 196 3.68 0.92 -10.62
C VAL A 196 3.73 2.25 -9.88
N GLY A 197 2.94 2.39 -8.82
CA GLY A 197 3.00 3.52 -7.93
C GLY A 197 2.16 3.29 -6.68
N LYS A 198 2.61 3.84 -5.55
CA LYS A 198 1.95 3.70 -4.26
C LYS A 198 1.80 5.05 -3.58
N ASN A 199 0.68 5.21 -2.85
CA ASN A 199 0.36 6.40 -2.06
C ASN A 199 0.42 7.70 -2.90
N LEU A 200 -0.06 7.62 -4.14
CA LEU A 200 -0.10 8.75 -5.08
C LEU A 200 -1.36 9.58 -4.86
N ARG A 201 -1.21 10.90 -4.81
CA ARG A 201 -2.33 11.85 -4.59
C ARG A 201 -2.12 13.12 -5.39
N GLY A 202 -3.25 13.79 -5.73
CA GLY A 202 -3.24 15.07 -6.42
C GLY A 202 -2.35 15.03 -7.67
N GLN A 203 -1.46 16.01 -7.81
CA GLN A 203 -0.60 16.13 -8.98
C GLN A 203 0.29 14.91 -9.23
N LYS A 204 0.80 14.25 -8.17
CA LYS A 204 1.63 13.03 -8.34
C LYS A 204 0.87 11.88 -8.99
N LEU A 205 -0.43 11.77 -8.74
CA LEU A 205 -1.28 10.79 -9.42
C LEU A 205 -1.44 11.15 -10.89
N MET A 206 -1.71 12.42 -11.20
CA MET A 206 -1.85 12.93 -12.57
C MET A 206 -0.57 12.68 -13.38
N ASP A 207 0.59 13.06 -12.85
CA ASP A 207 1.90 12.88 -13.49
C ASP A 207 2.16 11.40 -13.80
N LYS A 208 1.83 10.50 -12.87
CA LYS A 208 1.98 9.05 -13.05
C LYS A 208 1.06 8.51 -14.14
N LEU A 209 -0.18 8.94 -14.19
CA LEU A 209 -1.13 8.51 -15.21
C LEU A 209 -0.71 9.04 -16.59
N GLU A 210 -0.24 10.26 -16.68
CA GLU A 210 0.30 10.83 -17.93
C GLU A 210 1.50 10.03 -18.44
N GLU A 211 2.47 9.73 -17.56
CA GLU A 211 3.62 8.86 -17.87
C GLU A 211 3.17 7.52 -18.44
N MET A 212 2.22 6.86 -17.78
CA MET A 212 1.75 5.52 -18.14
C MET A 212 0.99 5.50 -19.49
N VAL A 213 0.12 6.46 -19.70
CA VAL A 213 -0.67 6.57 -20.96
C VAL A 213 0.24 6.91 -22.13
N ASN A 214 1.14 7.87 -21.97
CA ASN A 214 2.07 8.29 -23.04
C ASN A 214 3.19 7.27 -23.28
N GLY A 215 3.68 6.58 -22.24
CA GLY A 215 4.67 5.51 -22.35
C GLY A 215 4.16 4.26 -23.05
N GLY A 216 2.86 3.93 -22.88
CA GLY A 216 2.17 2.86 -23.62
C GLY A 216 2.04 3.16 -25.12
N ALA A 217 1.81 4.42 -25.50
CA ALA A 217 1.73 4.83 -26.89
C ALA A 217 3.06 4.64 -27.65
N LYS A 218 4.20 4.82 -26.97
CA LYS A 218 5.53 4.60 -27.58
C LYS A 218 5.87 3.12 -27.82
N LYS A 219 5.30 2.19 -27.05
CA LYS A 219 5.51 0.75 -27.23
C LYS A 219 4.65 0.16 -28.36
N SER A 220 3.49 0.74 -28.65
CA SER A 220 2.59 0.24 -29.71
C SER A 220 3.02 0.66 -31.14
N VAL A 221 3.92 1.64 -31.28
CA VAL A 221 4.42 2.13 -32.58
C VAL A 221 5.69 1.38 -33.05
N ALA A 222 6.31 0.57 -32.21
CA ALA A 222 7.54 -0.17 -32.54
C ALA A 222 7.27 -1.65 -32.90
N MET A 223 6.33 -1.93 -33.82
CA MET A 223 6.37 -3.19 -34.58
C MET A 223 7.10 -2.93 -35.89
N PRO A 224 8.28 -3.54 -36.15
CA PRO A 224 8.90 -3.47 -37.46
C PRO A 224 8.01 -4.25 -38.45
N ALA A 225 7.70 -3.57 -39.58
CA ALA A 225 7.13 -4.23 -40.74
C ALA A 225 8.08 -5.37 -41.16
N MET A 226 7.61 -6.62 -41.04
CA MET A 226 8.27 -7.73 -41.70
C MET A 226 8.20 -7.45 -43.23
N GLY A 227 9.34 -7.08 -43.80
CA GLY A 227 9.53 -7.04 -45.25
C GLY A 227 9.41 -8.46 -45.82
N MET A 228 8.69 -8.52 -46.89
CA MET A 228 8.62 -9.67 -47.78
C MET A 228 9.98 -9.99 -48.36
#